data_14aa5e930ce0b306e851af8342b3cb07
#
_entry.id   14aa5e930ce0b306e851af8342b3cb07
#
_cell.length_a   1.000
_cell.length_b   1.000
_cell.length_c   1.000
_cell.angle_alpha   90.00
_cell.angle_beta   90.00
_cell.angle_gamma   90.00
#
_symmetry.space_group_name_H-M   'P 1'
#
loop_
_entity.id
_entity.type
_entity.pdbx_description
1 polymer ?
#
loop_
_entity_poly.entity_id
_entity_poly.type
_entity_poly.pdbx_seq_one_letter_code
_entity_poly.pdbx_strand_id
1 'polypeptide(L)'
;MASRTPNRPKSPKTSSATSHARAPHQVRIIGGQYRRTPLPVIDADGLRPTGDRVRETLFNWLGQDLAGWRCADIFAGTGALGFEAASRGAARVMLVENHAPALRALHAVCDKLRAGMVDIVSGDAFAWLARQADGAFDLVFIDPPFSQDWALRALEAALRVVPEGGLIYVESPQPLVEAVPGEGVAPETGVPLPPGVVLHRHLRAGAVHAHLLLRKNG
;
A
#
# COMPACT_ATOMS: atom_id res chain seq x y z
N MET A 1 -34.18 28.71 -72.20
CA MET A 1 -33.11 27.74 -72.04
C MET A 1 -32.48 27.97 -70.69
N ALA A 2 -32.83 27.14 -69.66
CA ALA A 2 -32.34 27.22 -68.28
C ALA A 2 -31.32 26.12 -68.09
N SER A 3 -30.10 26.50 -67.79
CA SER A 3 -28.98 25.60 -67.54
C SER A 3 -29.02 25.20 -66.06
N ARG A 4 -29.19 23.88 -65.81
CA ARG A 4 -29.12 23.24 -64.45
C ARG A 4 -27.66 22.94 -64.13
N THR A 5 -27.16 23.49 -63.04
CA THR A 5 -25.90 23.14 -62.44
C THR A 5 -26.07 21.85 -61.57
N PRO A 6 -25.15 20.87 -61.65
CA PRO A 6 -25.26 19.64 -60.84
C PRO A 6 -24.80 19.83 -59.40
N ASN A 7 -25.57 19.28 -58.54
CA ASN A 7 -25.39 19.24 -57.04
C ASN A 7 -24.22 18.33 -56.67
N ARG A 8 -23.24 18.85 -55.93
CA ARG A 8 -22.05 18.13 -55.45
C ARG A 8 -22.38 17.47 -54.09
N PRO A 9 -22.17 16.17 -53.90
CA PRO A 9 -22.45 15.52 -52.62
C PRO A 9 -21.45 15.98 -51.54
N LYS A 10 -21.99 16.31 -50.35
CA LYS A 10 -21.21 16.65 -49.15
C LYS A 10 -20.60 15.40 -48.58
N SER A 11 -19.28 15.39 -48.39
CA SER A 11 -18.51 14.36 -47.69
C SER A 11 -18.93 14.25 -46.22
N PRO A 12 -18.99 13.02 -45.62
CA PRO A 12 -19.31 12.87 -44.22
C PRO A 12 -18.16 13.39 -43.35
N LYS A 13 -18.51 14.22 -42.37
CA LYS A 13 -17.58 14.66 -41.32
C LYS A 13 -17.27 13.46 -40.44
N THR A 14 -16.06 12.95 -40.52
CA THR A 14 -15.51 12.02 -39.52
C THR A 14 -15.35 12.76 -38.21
N SER A 15 -16.22 12.45 -37.23
CA SER A 15 -16.03 12.85 -35.86
C SER A 15 -14.87 12.02 -35.28
N SER A 16 -13.71 12.64 -35.13
CA SER A 16 -12.63 12.07 -34.32
C SER A 16 -13.08 12.03 -32.85
N ALA A 17 -13.47 10.86 -32.41
CA ALA A 17 -13.64 10.59 -30.99
C ALA A 17 -12.24 10.68 -30.34
N THR A 18 -11.92 11.82 -29.75
CA THR A 18 -10.80 11.97 -28.86
C THR A 18 -11.10 11.10 -27.63
N SER A 19 -10.52 9.89 -27.60
CA SER A 19 -10.42 9.10 -26.41
C SER A 19 -9.65 9.94 -25.38
N HIS A 20 -10.35 10.44 -24.36
CA HIS A 20 -9.72 10.99 -23.18
C HIS A 20 -8.98 9.83 -22.49
N ALA A 21 -7.73 9.61 -22.85
CA ALA A 21 -6.84 8.76 -22.10
C ALA A 21 -6.79 9.34 -20.68
N ARG A 22 -7.40 8.62 -19.74
CA ARG A 22 -7.34 8.94 -18.32
C ARG A 22 -5.86 9.02 -17.96
N ALA A 23 -5.39 10.17 -17.48
CA ALA A 23 -4.01 10.32 -17.06
C ALA A 23 -3.67 9.19 -16.08
N PRO A 24 -2.54 8.50 -16.25
CA PRO A 24 -2.18 7.41 -15.37
C PRO A 24 -2.21 7.92 -13.93
N HIS A 25 -2.83 7.16 -13.03
CA HIS A 25 -2.83 7.48 -11.60
C HIS A 25 -1.38 7.53 -11.12
N GLN A 26 -0.84 8.73 -10.97
CA GLN A 26 0.50 8.95 -10.44
C GLN A 26 0.44 8.85 -8.93
N VAL A 27 1.08 7.83 -8.39
CA VAL A 27 1.41 7.76 -6.96
C VAL A 27 2.67 8.61 -6.75
N ARG A 28 2.73 9.35 -5.65
CA ARG A 28 3.91 10.17 -5.29
C ARG A 28 4.17 10.11 -3.79
N ILE A 29 5.40 10.34 -3.42
CA ILE A 29 5.80 10.53 -2.02
C ILE A 29 5.21 11.85 -1.53
N ILE A 30 4.52 11.82 -0.37
CA ILE A 30 3.72 12.93 0.14
C ILE A 30 4.53 13.87 1.03
N GLY A 31 5.38 13.30 1.91
CA GLY A 31 6.13 14.05 2.91
C GLY A 31 7.62 13.72 2.94
N GLY A 32 8.35 14.36 3.87
CA GLY A 32 9.76 14.09 4.12
C GLY A 32 10.72 14.56 3.02
N GLN A 33 11.94 14.01 3.06
CA GLN A 33 13.06 14.44 2.20
C GLN A 33 12.84 14.16 0.71
N TYR A 34 12.04 13.11 0.36
CA TYR A 34 11.76 12.72 -1.03
C TYR A 34 10.40 13.21 -1.52
N ARG A 35 9.79 14.18 -0.84
CA ARG A 35 8.46 14.71 -1.16
C ARG A 35 8.31 15.05 -2.63
N ARG A 36 7.12 14.74 -3.20
CA ARG A 36 6.71 14.96 -4.59
C ARG A 36 7.41 14.07 -5.61
N THR A 37 8.24 13.12 -5.21
CA THR A 37 8.81 12.15 -6.15
C THR A 37 7.71 11.24 -6.69
N PRO A 38 7.55 11.16 -8.02
CA PRO A 38 6.60 10.23 -8.62
C PRO A 38 7.13 8.80 -8.52
N LEU A 39 6.21 7.89 -8.18
CA LEU A 39 6.43 6.45 -8.14
C LEU A 39 5.73 5.83 -9.34
N PRO A 40 6.40 5.03 -10.16
CA PRO A 40 5.79 4.37 -11.30
C PRO A 40 4.70 3.41 -10.83
N VAL A 41 3.50 3.53 -11.39
CA VAL A 41 2.43 2.54 -11.21
C VAL A 41 2.60 1.51 -12.31
N ILE A 42 2.87 0.27 -11.92
CA ILE A 42 2.92 -0.85 -12.84
C ILE A 42 1.48 -1.36 -12.96
N ASP A 43 0.94 -1.31 -14.17
CA ASP A 43 -0.37 -1.88 -14.47
C ASP A 43 -0.29 -3.40 -14.28
N ALA A 44 -0.72 -3.86 -13.11
CA ALA A 44 -1.01 -5.24 -12.85
C ALA A 44 -2.49 -5.32 -12.49
N ASP A 45 -3.20 -6.29 -13.08
CA ASP A 45 -4.61 -6.50 -12.81
C ASP A 45 -4.86 -6.61 -11.29
N GLY A 46 -5.63 -5.66 -10.75
CA GLY A 46 -5.99 -5.62 -9.33
C GLY A 46 -5.13 -4.73 -8.43
N LEU A 47 -4.01 -4.16 -8.90
CA LEU A 47 -3.24 -3.18 -8.12
C LEU A 47 -3.93 -1.81 -8.16
N ARG A 48 -4.67 -1.51 -7.11
CA ARG A 48 -5.16 -0.16 -6.83
C ARG A 48 -4.23 0.45 -5.77
N PRO A 49 -3.39 1.44 -6.14
CA PRO A 49 -2.51 2.07 -5.16
C PRO A 49 -3.32 2.63 -4.00
N THR A 50 -2.86 2.42 -2.78
CA THR A 50 -3.38 3.09 -1.58
C THR A 50 -3.50 4.59 -1.87
N GLY A 51 -4.71 5.13 -1.76
CA GLY A 51 -4.97 6.53 -2.13
C GLY A 51 -4.13 7.49 -1.29
N ASP A 52 -3.71 8.61 -1.87
CA ASP A 52 -2.92 9.65 -1.18
C ASP A 52 -3.52 10.02 0.19
N ARG A 53 -4.86 10.12 0.27
CA ARG A 53 -5.57 10.44 1.51
C ARG A 53 -5.37 9.39 2.61
N VAL A 54 -5.38 8.12 2.27
CA VAL A 54 -5.16 7.03 3.24
C VAL A 54 -3.74 7.10 3.77
N ARG A 55 -2.77 7.29 2.88
CA ARG A 55 -1.35 7.43 3.26
C ARG A 55 -1.10 8.68 4.10
N GLU A 56 -1.67 9.84 3.75
CA GLU A 56 -1.61 11.05 4.58
C GLU A 56 -2.15 10.79 5.99
N THR A 57 -3.30 10.13 6.09
CA THR A 57 -3.91 9.81 7.39
C THR A 57 -3.03 8.85 8.18
N LEU A 58 -2.52 7.79 7.55
CA LEU A 58 -1.62 6.85 8.20
C LEU A 58 -0.39 7.55 8.80
N PHE A 59 0.31 8.35 8.00
CA PHE A 59 1.52 9.01 8.49
C PHE A 59 1.23 10.14 9.49
N ASN A 60 0.02 10.71 9.52
CA ASN A 60 -0.44 11.54 10.63
C ASN A 60 -0.62 10.73 11.93
N TRP A 61 -1.15 9.51 11.85
CA TRP A 61 -1.26 8.60 12.99
C TRP A 61 0.10 8.18 13.54
N LEU A 62 1.09 8.00 12.66
CA LEU A 62 2.46 7.60 13.00
C LEU A 62 3.31 8.78 13.54
N GLY A 63 2.80 10.01 13.54
CA GLY A 63 3.51 11.18 14.08
C GLY A 63 4.45 11.88 13.08
N GLN A 64 4.41 11.51 11.79
CA GLN A 64 5.14 12.15 10.67
C GLN A 64 6.66 12.01 10.66
N ASP A 65 7.31 11.75 11.77
CA ASP A 65 8.75 11.50 11.91
C ASP A 65 8.98 10.05 12.35
N LEU A 66 9.72 9.31 11.53
CA LEU A 66 10.08 7.92 11.78
C LEU A 66 11.57 7.74 12.02
N ALA A 67 12.26 8.80 12.49
CA ALA A 67 13.69 8.75 12.77
C ALA A 67 14.04 7.57 13.71
N GLY A 68 14.98 6.74 13.26
CA GLY A 68 15.43 5.56 14.00
C GLY A 68 14.57 4.30 13.81
N TRP A 69 13.40 4.37 13.15
CA TRP A 69 12.52 3.22 12.98
C TRP A 69 13.03 2.25 11.92
N ARG A 70 12.82 0.97 12.18
CA ARG A 70 13.03 -0.14 11.24
C ARG A 70 11.66 -0.54 10.69
N CYS A 71 11.44 -0.32 9.41
CA CYS A 71 10.17 -0.54 8.75
C CYS A 71 10.26 -1.69 7.74
N ALA A 72 9.16 -2.44 7.54
CA ALA A 72 9.04 -3.42 6.48
C ALA A 72 7.72 -3.21 5.73
N ASP A 73 7.78 -3.13 4.40
CA ASP A 73 6.64 -3.11 3.49
C ASP A 73 6.66 -4.46 2.75
N ILE A 74 5.81 -5.39 3.21
CA ILE A 74 5.92 -6.80 2.81
C ILE A 74 5.13 -7.16 1.55
N PHE A 75 4.37 -6.20 1.00
CA PHE A 75 3.71 -6.26 -0.30
C PHE A 75 3.95 -4.94 -1.02
N ALA A 76 5.22 -4.65 -1.31
CA ALA A 76 5.66 -3.30 -1.62
C ALA A 76 5.01 -2.67 -2.86
N GLY A 77 4.70 -3.44 -3.90
CA GLY A 77 4.09 -2.94 -5.13
C GLY A 77 4.84 -1.75 -5.72
N THR A 78 4.26 -0.55 -5.64
CA THR A 78 4.92 0.70 -6.06
C THR A 78 5.95 1.23 -5.07
N GLY A 79 6.03 0.65 -3.88
CA GLY A 79 6.83 1.13 -2.76
C GLY A 79 6.25 2.36 -2.04
N ALA A 80 4.96 2.66 -2.24
CA ALA A 80 4.37 3.91 -1.76
C ALA A 80 4.45 4.07 -0.23
N LEU A 81 4.25 3.01 0.54
CA LEU A 81 4.34 3.03 2.01
C LEU A 81 5.80 3.02 2.47
N GLY A 82 6.62 2.14 1.93
CA GLY A 82 8.02 2.03 2.34
C GLY A 82 8.86 3.25 1.95
N PHE A 83 8.74 3.79 0.74
CA PHE A 83 9.44 5.02 0.37
C PHE A 83 8.92 6.25 1.14
N GLU A 84 7.66 6.29 1.52
CA GLU A 84 7.14 7.32 2.40
C GLU A 84 7.79 7.24 3.78
N ALA A 85 7.93 6.03 4.36
CA ALA A 85 8.63 5.80 5.62
C ALA A 85 10.11 6.22 5.51
N ALA A 86 10.81 5.83 4.45
CA ALA A 86 12.20 6.26 4.19
C ALA A 86 12.31 7.78 4.07
N SER A 87 11.35 8.42 3.38
CA SER A 87 11.29 9.87 3.21
C SER A 87 11.12 10.61 4.53
N ARG A 88 10.49 9.98 5.52
CA ARG A 88 10.24 10.53 6.86
C ARG A 88 11.28 10.11 7.90
N GLY A 89 12.43 9.63 7.45
CA GLY A 89 13.60 9.42 8.30
C GLY A 89 13.77 8.03 8.88
N ALA A 90 12.98 7.02 8.44
CA ALA A 90 13.19 5.65 8.88
C ALA A 90 14.67 5.23 8.71
N ALA A 91 15.23 4.62 9.73
CA ALA A 91 16.64 4.20 9.73
C ALA A 91 16.90 3.04 8.77
N ARG A 92 15.90 2.18 8.60
CA ARG A 92 15.94 1.07 7.64
C ARG A 92 14.54 0.76 7.13
N VAL A 93 14.44 0.49 5.83
CA VAL A 93 13.19 0.07 5.19
C VAL A 93 13.45 -1.15 4.32
N MET A 94 12.69 -2.22 4.56
CA MET A 94 12.69 -3.42 3.72
C MET A 94 11.48 -3.36 2.79
N LEU A 95 11.68 -3.46 1.49
CA LEU A 95 10.62 -3.58 0.48
C LEU A 95 10.62 -5.01 -0.05
N VAL A 96 9.59 -5.79 0.26
CA VAL A 96 9.45 -7.17 -0.21
C VAL A 96 8.44 -7.22 -1.33
N GLU A 97 8.84 -7.77 -2.48
CA GLU A 97 8.02 -7.85 -3.68
C GLU A 97 8.39 -9.10 -4.49
N ASN A 98 7.42 -9.74 -5.14
CA ASN A 98 7.65 -10.90 -5.99
C ASN A 98 7.41 -10.63 -7.48
N HIS A 99 6.77 -9.52 -7.84
CA HIS A 99 6.46 -9.16 -9.21
C HIS A 99 7.66 -8.49 -9.89
N ALA A 100 8.28 -9.16 -10.86
CA ALA A 100 9.52 -8.72 -11.48
C ALA A 100 9.47 -7.29 -12.11
N PRO A 101 8.38 -6.85 -12.77
CA PRO A 101 8.26 -5.46 -13.21
C PRO A 101 8.26 -4.45 -12.07
N ALA A 102 7.57 -4.74 -10.95
CA ALA A 102 7.55 -3.88 -9.77
C ALA A 102 8.94 -3.78 -9.14
N LEU A 103 9.66 -4.89 -9.00
CA LEU A 103 11.05 -4.91 -8.51
C LEU A 103 11.97 -4.00 -9.33
N ARG A 104 11.87 -4.03 -10.66
CA ARG A 104 12.67 -3.13 -11.51
C ARG A 104 12.34 -1.65 -11.26
N ALA A 105 11.05 -1.33 -11.07
CA ALA A 105 10.61 0.01 -10.75
C ALA A 105 11.11 0.47 -9.37
N LEU A 106 11.02 -0.40 -8.35
CA LEU A 106 11.53 -0.13 -7.01
C LEU A 106 13.03 0.17 -7.02
N HIS A 107 13.85 -0.64 -7.70
CA HIS A 107 15.28 -0.39 -7.85
C HIS A 107 15.55 0.95 -8.53
N ALA A 108 14.87 1.24 -9.63
CA ALA A 108 15.05 2.52 -10.34
C ALA A 108 14.69 3.75 -9.45
N VAL A 109 13.66 3.64 -8.61
CA VAL A 109 13.30 4.69 -7.66
C VAL A 109 14.36 4.81 -6.56
N CYS A 110 14.80 3.68 -5.99
CA CYS A 110 15.82 3.64 -4.94
C CYS A 110 17.13 4.31 -5.41
N ASP A 111 17.59 3.96 -6.62
CA ASP A 111 18.79 4.55 -7.24
C ASP A 111 18.62 6.06 -7.48
N LYS A 112 17.49 6.47 -8.06
CA LYS A 112 17.16 7.88 -8.31
C LYS A 112 17.18 8.71 -7.03
N LEU A 113 16.63 8.17 -5.94
CA LEU A 113 16.56 8.85 -4.65
C LEU A 113 17.85 8.73 -3.84
N ARG A 114 18.78 7.87 -4.26
CA ARG A 114 19.97 7.48 -3.46
C ARG A 114 19.56 7.06 -2.05
N ALA A 115 18.48 6.29 -1.94
CA ALA A 115 17.86 5.89 -0.69
C ALA A 115 18.61 4.71 -0.04
N GLY A 116 19.82 4.95 0.47
CA GLY A 116 20.70 3.93 1.03
C GLY A 116 20.15 3.18 2.26
N MET A 117 19.07 3.69 2.88
CA MET A 117 18.36 3.00 3.96
C MET A 117 17.32 2.01 3.47
N VAL A 118 17.06 1.92 2.16
CA VAL A 118 16.05 1.03 1.58
C VAL A 118 16.72 -0.20 0.98
N ASP A 119 16.35 -1.37 1.47
CA ASP A 119 16.71 -2.67 0.93
C ASP A 119 15.52 -3.28 0.19
N ILE A 120 15.72 -3.74 -1.05
CA ILE A 120 14.69 -4.38 -1.87
C ILE A 120 14.95 -5.88 -1.91
N VAL A 121 13.92 -6.65 -1.55
CA VAL A 121 13.97 -8.12 -1.50
C VAL A 121 13.01 -8.71 -2.53
N SER A 122 13.56 -9.50 -3.45
CA SER A 122 12.77 -10.30 -4.38
C SER A 122 12.35 -11.59 -3.70
N GLY A 123 11.04 -11.79 -3.46
CA GLY A 123 10.56 -13.03 -2.86
C GLY A 123 9.14 -12.98 -2.33
N ASP A 124 8.71 -14.12 -1.81
CA ASP A 124 7.43 -14.28 -1.13
C ASP A 124 7.47 -13.67 0.28
N ALA A 125 6.44 -12.88 0.61
CA ALA A 125 6.32 -12.16 1.88
C ALA A 125 6.36 -13.10 3.10
N PHE A 126 5.66 -14.23 3.04
CA PHE A 126 5.57 -15.18 4.17
C PHE A 126 6.90 -15.91 4.38
N ALA A 127 7.51 -16.36 3.28
CA ALA A 127 8.82 -17.01 3.34
C ALA A 127 9.92 -16.04 3.83
N TRP A 128 9.79 -14.76 3.51
CA TRP A 128 10.71 -13.73 3.99
C TRP A 128 10.49 -13.44 5.48
N LEU A 129 9.23 -13.24 5.93
CA LEU A 129 8.90 -13.03 7.34
C LEU A 129 9.41 -14.16 8.23
N ALA A 130 9.26 -15.41 7.79
CA ALA A 130 9.69 -16.59 8.56
C ALA A 130 11.19 -16.60 8.90
N ARG A 131 12.02 -15.88 8.13
CA ARG A 131 13.48 -15.80 8.32
C ARG A 131 13.93 -14.59 9.15
N GLN A 132 13.01 -13.66 9.46
CA GLN A 132 13.37 -12.50 10.24
C GLN A 132 13.49 -12.85 11.74
N ALA A 133 14.32 -12.10 12.45
CA ALA A 133 14.43 -12.23 13.90
C ALA A 133 13.15 -11.70 14.59
N ASP A 134 12.90 -12.15 15.81
CA ASP A 134 11.82 -11.62 16.65
C ASP A 134 12.09 -10.14 16.95
N GLY A 135 11.04 -9.32 16.87
CA GLY A 135 11.16 -7.89 17.13
C GLY A 135 12.06 -7.12 16.14
N ALA A 136 12.24 -7.64 14.92
CA ALA A 136 13.14 -7.04 13.94
C ALA A 136 12.68 -5.65 13.45
N PHE A 137 11.37 -5.35 13.49
CA PHE A 137 10.78 -4.15 12.90
C PHE A 137 9.88 -3.41 13.88
N ASP A 138 10.01 -2.10 13.91
CA ASP A 138 9.17 -1.23 14.75
C ASP A 138 7.83 -0.96 14.07
N LEU A 139 7.76 -1.09 12.72
CA LEU A 139 6.56 -0.95 11.91
C LEU A 139 6.58 -1.93 10.72
N VAL A 140 5.48 -2.67 10.54
CA VAL A 140 5.24 -3.50 9.35
C VAL A 140 4.01 -3.01 8.61
N PHE A 141 4.15 -2.80 7.29
CA PHE A 141 3.03 -2.49 6.40
C PHE A 141 2.56 -3.77 5.70
N ILE A 142 1.25 -4.00 5.71
CA ILE A 142 0.56 -5.15 5.11
C ILE A 142 -0.55 -4.62 4.22
N ASP A 143 -0.27 -4.48 2.92
CA ASP A 143 -1.23 -4.09 1.88
C ASP A 143 -1.23 -5.15 0.77
N PRO A 144 -1.79 -6.34 1.05
CA PRO A 144 -1.75 -7.45 0.11
C PRO A 144 -2.68 -7.22 -1.07
N PRO A 145 -2.44 -7.85 -2.25
CA PRO A 145 -3.42 -7.90 -3.32
C PRO A 145 -4.72 -8.53 -2.79
N PHE A 146 -5.88 -7.97 -3.20
CA PHE A 146 -7.20 -8.29 -2.65
C PHE A 146 -7.59 -9.78 -2.72
N SER A 147 -7.09 -10.59 -1.78
CA SER A 147 -7.70 -11.85 -1.38
C SER A 147 -7.91 -11.80 0.13
N GLN A 148 -9.12 -12.14 0.59
CA GLN A 148 -9.56 -11.91 1.97
C GLN A 148 -8.66 -12.55 3.03
N ASP A 149 -8.04 -13.70 2.69
CA ASP A 149 -7.24 -14.47 3.65
C ASP A 149 -5.80 -13.96 3.83
N TRP A 150 -5.29 -13.15 2.90
CA TRP A 150 -3.88 -12.75 2.93
C TRP A 150 -3.58 -11.73 4.02
N ALA A 151 -4.48 -10.77 4.25
CA ALA A 151 -4.30 -9.74 5.25
C ALA A 151 -4.17 -10.33 6.66
N LEU A 152 -5.08 -11.24 7.05
CA LEU A 152 -5.06 -11.87 8.36
C LEU A 152 -3.86 -12.81 8.53
N ARG A 153 -3.59 -13.65 7.52
CA ARG A 153 -2.42 -14.55 7.55
C ARG A 153 -1.10 -13.78 7.63
N ALA A 154 -0.98 -12.65 6.90
CA ALA A 154 0.20 -11.80 6.95
C ALA A 154 0.31 -11.09 8.30
N LEU A 155 -0.80 -10.65 8.88
CA LEU A 155 -0.85 -10.09 10.22
C LEU A 155 -0.32 -11.11 11.25
N GLU A 156 -0.85 -12.32 11.27
CA GLU A 156 -0.40 -13.39 12.17
C GLU A 156 1.10 -13.68 12.02
N ALA A 157 1.59 -13.77 10.77
CA ALA A 157 3.01 -13.99 10.50
C ALA A 157 3.90 -12.82 10.95
N ALA A 158 3.37 -11.59 10.91
CA ALA A 158 4.10 -10.38 11.29
C ALA A 158 4.19 -10.18 12.82
N LEU A 159 3.31 -10.80 13.62
CA LEU A 159 3.28 -10.61 15.09
C LEU A 159 4.63 -10.89 15.75
N ARG A 160 5.33 -11.91 15.30
CA ARG A 160 6.63 -12.29 15.87
C ARG A 160 7.73 -11.27 15.58
N VAL A 161 7.71 -10.71 14.38
CA VAL A 161 8.78 -9.79 13.93
C VAL A 161 8.59 -8.36 14.40
N VAL A 162 7.47 -8.05 15.06
CA VAL A 162 7.19 -6.74 15.67
C VAL A 162 7.29 -6.86 17.18
N PRO A 163 8.11 -6.04 17.87
CA PRO A 163 8.24 -6.08 19.32
C PRO A 163 6.96 -5.57 20.00
N GLU A 164 6.84 -5.79 21.30
CA GLU A 164 5.81 -5.13 22.10
C GLU A 164 5.92 -3.61 21.97
N GLY A 165 4.76 -2.95 21.83
CA GLY A 165 4.69 -1.51 21.54
C GLY A 165 4.95 -1.12 20.09
N GLY A 166 5.39 -2.05 19.25
CA GLY A 166 5.53 -1.83 17.81
C GLY A 166 4.20 -1.79 17.09
N LEU A 167 4.20 -1.35 15.85
CA LEU A 167 3.00 -1.07 15.08
C LEU A 167 2.90 -1.96 13.84
N ILE A 168 1.66 -2.32 13.49
CA ILE A 168 1.36 -3.03 12.24
C ILE A 168 0.24 -2.28 11.53
N TYR A 169 0.49 -1.88 10.28
CA TYR A 169 -0.52 -1.33 9.40
C TYR A 169 -1.08 -2.41 8.49
N VAL A 170 -2.42 -2.51 8.40
CA VAL A 170 -3.09 -3.53 7.58
C VAL A 170 -4.19 -2.90 6.74
N GLU A 171 -4.17 -3.14 5.43
CA GLU A 171 -5.31 -2.91 4.54
C GLU A 171 -6.09 -4.21 4.31
N SER A 172 -7.41 -4.14 4.39
CA SER A 172 -8.31 -5.29 4.18
C SER A 172 -9.65 -4.86 3.60
N PRO A 173 -10.36 -5.76 2.88
CA PRO A 173 -11.68 -5.46 2.35
C PRO A 173 -12.79 -5.44 3.41
N GLN A 174 -12.52 -6.01 4.59
CA GLN A 174 -13.44 -6.04 5.73
C GLN A 174 -12.78 -5.40 6.95
N PRO A 175 -13.56 -4.81 7.87
CA PRO A 175 -12.99 -4.28 9.10
C PRO A 175 -12.41 -5.41 9.96
N LEU A 176 -11.22 -5.15 10.53
CA LEU A 176 -10.66 -5.97 11.60
C LEU A 176 -11.17 -5.40 12.93
N VAL A 177 -11.68 -6.25 13.79
CA VAL A 177 -12.37 -5.86 15.03
C VAL A 177 -11.80 -6.61 16.23
N GLU A 178 -11.83 -5.98 17.40
CA GLU A 178 -11.44 -6.65 18.62
C GLU A 178 -12.45 -7.73 18.98
N ALA A 179 -11.97 -8.90 19.43
CA ALA A 179 -12.85 -9.93 19.95
C ALA A 179 -13.48 -9.46 21.27
N VAL A 180 -14.80 -9.58 21.40
CA VAL A 180 -15.49 -9.25 22.66
C VAL A 180 -15.35 -10.46 23.61
N PRO A 181 -14.70 -10.29 24.77
CA PRO A 181 -14.58 -11.38 25.73
C PRO A 181 -15.96 -11.82 26.24
N GLY A 182 -16.26 -13.11 26.12
CA GLY A 182 -17.49 -13.72 26.68
C GLY A 182 -18.66 -13.89 25.72
N GLU A 183 -18.63 -13.27 24.53
CA GLU A 183 -19.61 -13.56 23.49
C GLU A 183 -18.95 -14.48 22.45
N GLY A 184 -19.34 -15.76 22.46
CA GLY A 184 -18.88 -16.76 21.47
C GLY A 184 -19.40 -16.50 20.04
N VAL A 185 -19.80 -15.27 19.76
CA VAL A 185 -20.31 -14.79 18.47
C VAL A 185 -19.31 -13.81 17.90
N ALA A 186 -18.78 -14.13 16.71
CA ALA A 186 -18.07 -13.10 15.92
C ALA A 186 -19.03 -11.90 15.75
N PRO A 187 -18.52 -10.66 15.90
CA PRO A 187 -19.35 -9.47 15.66
C PRO A 187 -19.97 -9.58 14.28
N GLU A 188 -21.24 -9.25 14.15
CA GLU A 188 -22.04 -9.40 12.92
C GLU A 188 -21.39 -8.74 11.68
N THR A 189 -20.39 -7.90 11.88
CA THR A 189 -19.66 -7.18 10.81
C THR A 189 -18.18 -7.04 11.15
N GLY A 190 -17.33 -7.93 10.64
CA GLY A 190 -15.89 -7.80 10.74
C GLY A 190 -15.14 -9.11 10.98
N VAL A 191 -13.82 -9.07 10.82
CA VAL A 191 -12.91 -10.20 11.06
C VAL A 191 -12.23 -9.98 12.41
N PRO A 192 -12.28 -10.96 13.33
CA PRO A 192 -11.63 -10.84 14.64
C PRO A 192 -10.11 -10.66 14.50
N LEU A 193 -9.56 -9.74 15.27
CA LEU A 193 -8.11 -9.61 15.43
C LEU A 193 -7.53 -10.83 16.12
N PRO A 194 -6.34 -11.30 15.71
CA PRO A 194 -5.64 -12.36 16.42
C PRO A 194 -5.18 -11.87 17.81
N PRO A 195 -4.95 -12.77 18.76
CA PRO A 195 -4.36 -12.43 20.05
C PRO A 195 -3.01 -11.71 19.89
N GLY A 196 -2.72 -10.80 20.80
CA GLY A 196 -1.43 -10.08 20.84
C GLY A 196 -1.40 -8.78 20.05
N VAL A 197 -2.51 -8.33 19.49
CA VAL A 197 -2.68 -6.98 18.92
C VAL A 197 -4.00 -6.34 19.35
N VAL A 198 -4.02 -5.01 19.39
CA VAL A 198 -5.23 -4.22 19.61
C VAL A 198 -5.37 -3.18 18.53
N LEU A 199 -6.60 -2.82 18.24
CA LEU A 199 -6.91 -1.76 17.26
C LEU A 199 -6.54 -0.39 17.85
N HIS A 200 -5.55 0.27 17.25
CA HIS A 200 -5.14 1.60 17.66
C HIS A 200 -5.87 2.69 16.87
N ARG A 201 -6.00 2.53 15.54
CA ARG A 201 -6.72 3.46 14.64
C ARG A 201 -7.35 2.68 13.49
N HIS A 202 -8.44 3.21 12.96
CA HIS A 202 -9.14 2.64 11.81
C HIS A 202 -9.67 3.76 10.92
N LEU A 203 -9.62 3.53 9.61
CA LEU A 203 -10.19 4.40 8.58
C LEU A 203 -10.83 3.53 7.50
N ARG A 204 -12.00 3.93 7.05
CA ARG A 204 -12.61 3.37 5.83
C ARG A 204 -12.45 4.33 4.66
N ALA A 205 -11.95 3.82 3.54
CA ALA A 205 -11.81 4.57 2.28
C ALA A 205 -12.39 3.75 1.12
N GLY A 206 -13.65 4.01 0.80
CA GLY A 206 -14.40 3.22 -0.19
C GLY A 206 -14.60 1.79 0.27
N ALA A 207 -14.05 0.81 -0.47
CA ALA A 207 -14.12 -0.61 -0.16
C ALA A 207 -12.92 -1.10 0.69
N VAL A 208 -12.01 -0.21 1.09
CA VAL A 208 -10.81 -0.56 1.84
C VAL A 208 -10.95 -0.11 3.29
N HIS A 209 -10.58 -0.97 4.20
CA HIS A 209 -10.42 -0.69 5.62
C HIS A 209 -8.93 -0.66 5.95
N ALA A 210 -8.44 0.48 6.41
CA ALA A 210 -7.07 0.70 6.84
C ALA A 210 -7.00 0.69 8.37
N HIS A 211 -6.16 -0.17 8.92
CA HIS A 211 -6.03 -0.37 10.36
C HIS A 211 -4.60 -0.11 10.79
N LEU A 212 -4.41 0.63 11.87
CA LEU A 212 -3.16 0.68 12.59
C LEU A 212 -3.33 -0.08 13.90
N LEU A 213 -2.57 -1.15 14.05
CA LEU A 213 -2.62 -2.07 15.18
C LEU A 213 -1.39 -1.86 16.06
N LEU A 214 -1.59 -1.96 17.37
CA LEU A 214 -0.52 -1.93 18.37
C LEU A 214 -0.23 -3.34 18.86
N ARG A 215 1.03 -3.78 18.78
CA ARG A 215 1.49 -5.06 19.32
C ARG A 215 1.48 -5.02 20.86
N LYS A 216 0.79 -5.96 21.48
CA LYS A 216 0.78 -6.17 22.94
C LYS A 216 1.30 -7.55 23.28
N ASN A 217 1.85 -7.71 24.47
CA ASN A 217 2.05 -9.04 25.04
C ASN A 217 0.68 -9.67 25.30
N GLY A 218 0.54 -10.94 24.88
CA GLY A 218 -0.63 -11.76 25.21
C GLY A 218 -0.59 -12.23 26.65
#